data_3476dc287d145b158061d4b7bb8e066c
#
_entry.id   3476dc287d145b158061d4b7bb8e066c
#
_cell.length_a   1.000
_cell.length_b   1.000
_cell.length_c   1.000
_cell.angle_alpha   90.00
_cell.angle_beta   90.00
_cell.angle_gamma   90.00
#
_symmetry.space_group_name_H-M   'P 1'
#
loop_
_entity.id
_entity.type
_entity.pdbx_description
1 polymer ?
#
loop_
_entity_poly.entity_id
_entity_poly.type
_entity_poly.pdbx_seq_one_letter_code
_entity_poly.pdbx_strand_id
1 'polypeptide(L)'
;MIVSFRDDWLREFFVNDVRSKKIPSDLEDRLFRKIQMIDDAATDRDLRSPPSNHFEKLRGNLDGLHSIRVNKRWRLVFRWDSGRGEAKDVYLDDHSYV
;
A
#
# COMPACT_ATOMS: atom_id res chain seq x y z
N MET A 1 7.19 -8.89 -1.40
CA MET A 1 6.71 -9.03 -2.79
C MET A 1 5.21 -8.85 -2.85
N ILE A 2 4.73 -8.06 -3.78
CA ILE A 2 3.29 -7.93 -4.01
C ILE A 2 2.83 -9.09 -4.88
N VAL A 3 1.87 -9.86 -4.39
CA VAL A 3 1.31 -11.01 -5.10
C VAL A 3 0.09 -10.61 -5.90
N SER A 4 -0.73 -9.71 -5.37
CA SER A 4 -1.94 -9.27 -6.05
C SER A 4 -2.37 -7.87 -5.62
N PHE A 5 -3.14 -7.21 -6.49
CA PHE A 5 -3.80 -5.92 -6.21
C PHE A 5 -5.30 -6.15 -6.22
N ARG A 6 -6.01 -5.46 -5.34
CA ARG A 6 -7.47 -5.52 -5.34
C ARG A 6 -8.05 -4.89 -6.60
N ASP A 7 -7.46 -3.77 -7.05
CA ASP A 7 -7.97 -2.98 -8.17
C ASP A 7 -6.99 -2.99 -9.34
N ASP A 8 -7.49 -3.32 -10.54
CA ASP A 8 -6.66 -3.38 -11.75
C ASP A 8 -6.00 -2.05 -12.08
N TRP A 9 -6.69 -0.92 -11.84
CA TRP A 9 -6.13 0.38 -12.17
C TRP A 9 -4.88 0.69 -11.34
N LEU A 10 -4.81 0.18 -10.10
CA LEU A 10 -3.61 0.37 -9.27
C LEU A 10 -2.47 -0.54 -9.75
N ARG A 11 -2.80 -1.77 -10.11
CA ARG A 11 -1.82 -2.68 -10.69
C ARG A 11 -1.23 -2.11 -11.98
N GLU A 12 -2.09 -1.61 -12.87
CA GLU A 12 -1.65 -1.03 -14.14
C GLU A 12 -0.79 0.20 -13.93
N PHE A 13 -1.11 1.01 -12.93
CA PHE A 13 -0.29 2.16 -12.57
C PHE A 13 1.12 1.71 -12.16
N PHE A 14 1.22 0.71 -11.31
CA PHE A 14 2.52 0.27 -10.78
C PHE A 14 3.33 -0.54 -11.79
N VAL A 15 2.68 -1.50 -12.46
CA VAL A 15 3.37 -2.46 -13.32
C VAL A 15 3.60 -1.90 -14.71
N ASN A 16 2.62 -1.20 -15.27
CA ASN A 16 2.64 -0.79 -16.68
C ASN A 16 2.67 0.73 -16.88
N ASP A 17 2.84 1.51 -15.80
CA ASP A 17 2.93 2.96 -15.86
C ASP A 17 1.70 3.61 -16.52
N VAL A 18 0.53 3.03 -16.29
CA VAL A 18 -0.73 3.55 -16.82
C VAL A 18 -1.36 4.49 -15.80
N ARG A 19 -1.56 5.75 -16.17
CA ARG A 19 -2.17 6.73 -15.28
C ARG A 19 -3.65 6.43 -15.07
N SER A 20 -4.15 6.78 -13.90
CA SER A 20 -5.54 6.61 -13.53
C SER A 20 -6.10 7.90 -12.94
N LYS A 21 -7.34 8.23 -13.32
CA LYS A 21 -8.05 9.37 -12.76
C LYS A 21 -8.36 9.17 -11.27
N LYS A 22 -8.28 7.95 -10.79
CA LYS A 22 -8.50 7.62 -9.38
C LYS A 22 -7.32 7.99 -8.50
N ILE A 23 -6.18 8.35 -9.09
CA ILE A 23 -4.99 8.75 -8.37
C ILE A 23 -4.78 10.25 -8.57
N PRO A 24 -4.80 11.05 -7.49
CA PRO A 24 -4.46 12.47 -7.61
C PRO A 24 -3.08 12.64 -8.24
N SER A 25 -2.95 13.57 -9.19
CA SER A 25 -1.71 13.72 -9.95
C SER A 25 -0.51 14.09 -9.07
N ASP A 26 -0.74 14.85 -8.01
CA ASP A 26 0.32 15.24 -7.07
C ASP A 26 0.73 14.09 -6.14
N LEU A 27 0.00 12.98 -6.16
CA LEU A 27 0.28 11.82 -5.32
C LEU A 27 1.12 10.76 -6.06
N GLU A 28 1.16 10.81 -7.38
CA GLU A 28 1.70 9.71 -8.21
C GLU A 28 3.11 9.27 -7.81
N ASP A 29 4.03 10.21 -7.68
CA ASP A 29 5.42 9.86 -7.37
C ASP A 29 5.56 9.20 -6.02
N ARG A 30 4.89 9.76 -5.00
CA ARG A 30 4.94 9.21 -3.65
C ARG A 30 4.25 7.86 -3.59
N LEU A 31 3.11 7.73 -4.25
CA LEU A 31 2.37 6.47 -4.30
C LEU A 31 3.22 5.37 -4.92
N PHE A 32 3.85 5.65 -6.06
CA PHE A 32 4.71 4.68 -6.72
C PHE A 32 5.82 4.19 -5.79
N ARG A 33 6.49 5.11 -5.11
CA ARG A 33 7.57 4.75 -4.19
C ARG A 33 7.07 3.89 -3.03
N LYS A 34 5.88 4.18 -2.49
CA LYS A 34 5.33 3.41 -1.38
C LYS A 34 4.90 2.02 -1.83
N ILE A 35 4.34 1.89 -3.02
CA ILE A 35 4.03 0.56 -3.58
C ILE A 35 5.33 -0.23 -3.76
N GLN A 36 6.38 0.41 -4.25
CA GLN A 36 7.68 -0.23 -4.43
C GLN A 36 8.25 -0.72 -3.09
N MET A 37 8.06 0.05 -2.02
CA MET A 37 8.50 -0.37 -0.68
C MET A 37 7.81 -1.66 -0.25
N ILE A 38 6.50 -1.78 -0.51
CA ILE A 38 5.77 -3.01 -0.20
C ILE A 38 6.31 -4.16 -1.04
N ASP A 39 6.53 -3.91 -2.32
CA ASP A 39 7.03 -4.97 -3.22
C ASP A 39 8.42 -5.45 -2.83
N ASP A 40 9.27 -4.56 -2.35
CA ASP A 40 10.63 -4.90 -1.95
C ASP A 40 10.71 -5.48 -0.53
N ALA A 41 9.69 -5.31 0.28
CA ALA A 41 9.71 -5.72 1.67
C ALA A 41 9.73 -7.24 1.82
N ALA A 42 10.66 -7.75 2.62
CA ALA A 42 10.74 -9.16 2.97
C ALA A 42 10.24 -9.42 4.38
N THR A 43 10.24 -8.41 5.24
CA THR A 43 9.87 -8.52 6.66
C THR A 43 9.06 -7.33 7.11
N ASP A 44 8.41 -7.48 8.27
CA ASP A 44 7.71 -6.36 8.94
C ASP A 44 8.64 -5.18 9.18
N ARG A 45 9.90 -5.46 9.50
CA ARG A 45 10.90 -4.44 9.75
C ARG A 45 11.08 -3.51 8.55
N ASP A 46 11.07 -4.09 7.35
CA ASP A 46 11.20 -3.32 6.11
C ASP A 46 10.04 -2.35 5.95
N LEU A 47 8.84 -2.76 6.36
CA LEU A 47 7.65 -1.92 6.26
C LEU A 47 7.58 -0.85 7.33
N ARG A 48 8.29 -1.02 8.45
CA ARG A 48 8.35 -0.01 9.51
C ARG A 48 9.32 1.11 9.20
N SER A 49 10.14 0.98 8.19
CA SER A 49 11.13 1.98 7.81
C SER A 49 10.78 2.58 6.45
N PRO A 50 10.70 3.91 6.32
CA PRO A 50 10.89 4.90 7.39
C PRO A 50 9.71 4.94 8.36
N PRO A 51 9.91 5.49 9.56
CA PRO A 51 8.81 5.59 10.56
C PRO A 51 7.58 6.31 10.03
N SER A 52 7.74 7.21 9.06
CA SER A 52 6.62 7.91 8.44
C SER A 52 5.65 6.98 7.69
N ASN A 53 6.04 5.72 7.44
CA ASN A 53 5.13 4.73 6.86
C ASN A 53 3.97 4.42 7.79
N HIS A 54 4.13 4.60 9.11
CA HIS A 54 3.10 4.24 10.07
C HIS A 54 2.53 2.84 9.78
N PHE A 55 3.43 1.87 9.61
CA PHE A 55 3.00 0.50 9.36
C PHE A 55 2.17 0.01 10.54
N GLU A 56 0.93 -0.39 10.29
CA GLU A 56 0.04 -0.82 11.36
C GLU A 56 -0.89 -1.93 10.92
N LYS A 57 -1.31 -2.73 11.90
CA LYS A 57 -2.30 -3.77 11.72
C LYS A 57 -3.67 -3.18 11.97
N LEU A 58 -4.58 -3.39 11.03
CA LEU A 58 -5.93 -2.86 11.13
C LEU A 58 -6.82 -3.79 11.96
N ARG A 59 -7.93 -3.26 12.47
CA ARG A 59 -8.82 -3.97 13.40
C ARG A 59 -10.27 -3.89 12.96
N GLY A 60 -11.15 -4.61 13.67
CA GLY A 60 -12.57 -4.67 13.39
C GLY A 60 -12.83 -5.45 12.11
N ASN A 61 -13.69 -4.92 11.25
CA ASN A 61 -14.01 -5.58 9.99
C ASN A 61 -12.85 -5.55 8.98
N LEU A 62 -11.76 -4.87 9.33
CA LEU A 62 -10.53 -4.85 8.53
C LEU A 62 -9.46 -5.75 9.12
N ASP A 63 -9.84 -6.66 10.01
CA ASP A 63 -8.91 -7.57 10.65
C ASP A 63 -8.20 -8.43 9.60
N GLY A 64 -6.90 -8.63 9.79
CA GLY A 64 -6.06 -9.34 8.82
C GLY A 64 -5.42 -8.44 7.77
N LEU A 65 -5.80 -7.16 7.74
CA LEU A 65 -5.20 -6.18 6.84
C LEU A 65 -4.18 -5.33 7.59
N HIS A 66 -3.21 -4.83 6.84
CA HIS A 66 -2.19 -3.90 7.32
C HIS A 66 -2.19 -2.68 6.42
N SER A 67 -1.62 -1.58 6.89
CA SER A 67 -1.49 -0.40 6.07
C SER A 67 -0.17 0.31 6.25
N ILE A 68 0.25 1.03 5.21
CA ILE A 68 1.31 2.03 5.30
C ILE A 68 0.76 3.35 4.78
N ARG A 69 1.25 4.44 5.35
CA ARG A 69 0.80 5.79 4.99
C ARG A 69 1.50 6.27 3.72
N VAL A 70 0.75 6.79 2.78
CA VAL A 70 1.30 7.48 1.61
C VAL A 70 1.50 8.96 1.96
N ASN A 71 0.46 9.59 2.51
CA ASN A 71 0.53 10.95 3.05
C ASN A 71 -0.53 11.10 4.15
N LYS A 72 -0.88 12.32 4.54
CA LYS A 72 -1.88 12.55 5.62
C LYS A 72 -3.24 11.98 5.30
N ARG A 73 -3.60 11.92 4.03
CA ARG A 73 -4.94 11.54 3.58
C ARG A 73 -5.01 10.13 3.05
N TRP A 74 -3.95 9.64 2.41
CA TRP A 74 -3.98 8.38 1.67
C TRP A 74 -3.09 7.34 2.33
N ARG A 75 -3.54 6.08 2.30
CA ARG A 75 -2.77 4.94 2.76
C ARG A 75 -2.94 3.78 1.78
N LEU A 76 -1.96 2.87 1.80
CA LEU A 76 -2.04 1.60 1.08
C LEU A 76 -2.43 0.52 2.08
N VAL A 77 -3.43 -0.26 1.73
CA VAL A 77 -3.96 -1.34 2.58
C VAL A 77 -3.73 -2.66 1.86
N PHE A 78 -3.35 -3.68 2.61
CA PHE A 78 -3.02 -4.98 2.02
C PHE A 78 -3.03 -6.07 3.08
N ARG A 79 -3.20 -7.31 2.62
CA ARG A 79 -3.00 -8.48 3.47
C ARG A 79 -1.51 -8.79 3.48
N TRP A 80 -0.95 -8.91 4.66
CA TRP A 80 0.50 -9.11 4.80
C TRP A 80 0.79 -10.46 5.45
N ASP A 81 1.57 -11.29 4.75
CA ASP A 81 2.07 -12.55 5.27
C ASP A 81 3.53 -12.35 5.68
N SER A 82 3.76 -12.16 6.98
CA SER A 82 5.11 -11.88 7.48
C SER A 82 6.04 -13.09 7.37
N GLY A 83 5.48 -14.30 7.33
CA GLY A 83 6.30 -15.50 7.18
C GLY A 83 6.89 -15.64 5.79
N ARG A 84 6.18 -15.16 4.76
CA ARG A 84 6.60 -15.23 3.37
C ARG A 84 7.09 -13.91 2.79
N GLY A 85 6.82 -12.80 3.49
CA GLY A 85 7.13 -11.48 2.94
C GLY A 85 6.28 -11.15 1.73
N GLU A 86 4.98 -11.50 1.77
CA GLU A 86 4.07 -11.32 0.65
C GLU A 86 2.90 -10.40 1.00
N ALA A 87 2.55 -9.52 0.07
CA ALA A 87 1.40 -8.64 0.20
C ALA A 87 0.35 -9.00 -0.85
N LYS A 88 -0.92 -9.10 -0.43
CA LYS A 88 -2.03 -9.46 -1.29
C LYS A 88 -3.13 -8.41 -1.22
N ASP A 89 -3.90 -8.31 -2.29
CA ASP A 89 -5.08 -7.44 -2.38
C ASP A 89 -4.75 -5.99 -2.05
N VAL A 90 -3.62 -5.50 -2.54
CA VAL A 90 -3.17 -4.13 -2.28
C VAL A 90 -4.14 -3.12 -2.88
N TYR A 91 -4.55 -2.14 -2.09
CA TYR A 91 -5.41 -1.07 -2.59
C TYR A 91 -5.10 0.27 -1.93
N LEU A 92 -5.49 1.34 -2.62
CA LEU A 92 -5.33 2.70 -2.15
C LEU A 92 -6.60 3.13 -1.43
N ASP A 93 -6.45 3.66 -0.21
CA ASP A 93 -7.57 4.04 0.63
C ASP A 93 -7.47 5.51 1.04
N ASP A 94 -8.59 6.22 0.92
CA ASP A 94 -8.72 7.60 1.36
C ASP A 94 -9.04 7.61 2.85
N HIS A 95 -8.10 8.07 3.67
CA HIS A 95 -8.22 8.04 5.12
C HIS A 95 -8.52 9.42 5.70
N SER A 96 -9.16 10.28 4.95
CA SER A 96 -9.48 11.65 5.37
C SER A 96 -10.72 11.75 6.25
N TYR A 97 -11.47 10.70 6.39
CA TYR A 97 -12.70 10.67 7.13
C TYR A 97 -12.47 10.53 8.62
N VAL A 98 -12.34 11.26 9.38
CA VAL A 98 -12.17 10.97 10.80
C VAL A 98 -13.39 11.39 11.63
#